data_400aed73db8c463c9dfed579619f0202
#
_entry.id   400aed73db8c463c9dfed579619f0202
#
_cell.length_a   1.000
_cell.length_b   1.000
_cell.length_c   1.000
_cell.angle_alpha   90.00
_cell.angle_beta   90.00
_cell.angle_gamma   90.00
#
_symmetry.space_group_name_H-M   'P 1'
#
loop_
_entity.id
_entity.type
_entity.pdbx_description
1 polymer ?
#
loop_
_entity_poly.entity_id
_entity_poly.type
_entity_poly.pdbx_seq_one_letter_code
_entity_poly.pdbx_strand_id
1 'polypeptide(L)'
;MAHSNAYDVIIIGAGPAGLSLARSLAGTTLKVAIIDPASEQTLKNPPPDGREIALTHYSKELLQEMGAWDAVPEGEIFFLRSAKVVDGTSPFELHFETPDKARGKPADTLGYLISNHHIRQSVYSQVEHQANLTWFTEQKVQTVGATPEQAHVVLTSGEKLTAALVVAADSRFSTTRQQMGIPVD
;
A
#
# COMPACT_ATOMS: atom_id res chain seq x y z
N MET A 1 -12.59 2.24 27.31
CA MET A 1 -12.46 0.76 27.27
C MET A 1 -11.01 0.50 26.88
N ALA A 2 -10.26 -0.28 27.65
CA ALA A 2 -8.90 -0.64 27.28
C ALA A 2 -8.98 -1.46 25.98
N HIS A 3 -8.42 -0.97 24.89
CA HIS A 3 -8.27 -1.76 23.68
C HIS A 3 -7.39 -2.97 24.00
N SER A 4 -7.85 -4.15 23.61
CA SER A 4 -7.00 -5.33 23.63
C SER A 4 -5.82 -5.08 22.71
N ASN A 5 -4.59 -5.03 23.23
CA ASN A 5 -3.36 -4.80 22.44
C ASN A 5 -2.93 -6.06 21.65
N ALA A 6 -3.84 -7.02 21.49
CA ALA A 6 -3.63 -8.26 20.74
C ALA A 6 -4.47 -8.25 19.45
N TYR A 7 -3.79 -8.46 18.34
CA TYR A 7 -4.34 -8.49 16.99
C TYR A 7 -4.00 -9.82 16.31
N ASP A 8 -4.64 -10.10 15.19
CA ASP A 8 -4.25 -11.21 14.32
C ASP A 8 -3.17 -10.72 13.34
N VAL A 9 -3.34 -9.49 12.82
CA VAL A 9 -2.41 -8.87 11.86
C VAL A 9 -2.12 -7.43 12.28
N ILE A 10 -0.82 -7.07 12.33
CA ILE A 10 -0.38 -5.68 12.44
C ILE A 10 0.30 -5.29 11.11
N ILE A 11 -0.16 -4.19 10.52
CA ILE A 11 0.41 -3.60 9.30
C ILE A 11 1.17 -2.34 9.68
N ILE A 12 2.44 -2.25 9.33
CA ILE A 12 3.28 -1.08 9.56
C ILE A 12 3.39 -0.30 8.25
N GLY A 13 2.75 0.86 8.21
CA GLY A 13 2.67 1.75 7.05
C GLY A 13 1.29 1.74 6.39
N ALA A 14 0.65 2.92 6.32
CA ALA A 14 -0.62 3.18 5.65
C ALA A 14 -0.42 3.79 4.25
N GLY A 15 0.60 3.34 3.52
CA GLY A 15 0.77 3.58 2.10
C GLY A 15 -0.16 2.69 1.25
N PRO A 16 -0.12 2.80 -0.10
CA PRO A 16 -0.97 2.01 -0.98
C PRO A 16 -0.91 0.50 -0.69
N ALA A 17 0.27 -0.06 -0.43
CA ALA A 17 0.44 -1.48 -0.14
C ALA A 17 -0.23 -1.89 1.18
N GLY A 18 0.02 -1.14 2.28
CA GLY A 18 -0.56 -1.44 3.59
C GLY A 18 -2.08 -1.28 3.60
N LEU A 19 -2.60 -0.22 2.97
CA LEU A 19 -4.03 0.02 2.84
C LEU A 19 -4.72 -1.05 1.96
N SER A 20 -4.09 -1.48 0.87
CA SER A 20 -4.61 -2.55 0.01
C SER A 20 -4.68 -3.89 0.77
N LEU A 21 -3.65 -4.20 1.56
CA LEU A 21 -3.68 -5.38 2.44
C LEU A 21 -4.80 -5.26 3.48
N ALA A 22 -4.92 -4.10 4.16
CA ALA A 22 -6.00 -3.88 5.11
C ALA A 22 -7.37 -4.09 4.45
N ARG A 23 -7.57 -3.56 3.23
CA ARG A 23 -8.82 -3.72 2.47
C ARG A 23 -9.09 -5.17 2.10
N SER A 24 -8.06 -5.94 1.70
CA SER A 24 -8.23 -7.36 1.35
C SER A 24 -8.63 -8.24 2.55
N LEU A 25 -8.39 -7.75 3.78
CA LEU A 25 -8.80 -8.41 5.03
C LEU A 25 -10.18 -7.94 5.52
N ALA A 26 -10.85 -7.03 4.80
CA ALA A 26 -12.19 -6.59 5.14
C ALA A 26 -13.19 -7.77 5.11
N GLY A 27 -14.16 -7.75 6.03
CA GLY A 27 -15.18 -8.80 6.10
C GLY A 27 -14.71 -10.13 6.70
N THR A 28 -13.42 -10.25 7.05
CA THR A 28 -12.92 -11.39 7.82
C THR A 28 -13.17 -11.17 9.33
N THR A 29 -13.00 -12.22 10.12
CA THR A 29 -13.03 -12.15 11.60
C THR A 29 -11.71 -11.69 12.20
N LEU A 30 -10.68 -11.47 11.39
CA LEU A 30 -9.35 -11.07 11.85
C LEU A 30 -9.39 -9.65 12.43
N LYS A 31 -8.76 -9.45 13.56
CA LYS A 31 -8.50 -8.13 14.15
C LYS A 31 -7.22 -7.56 13.54
N VAL A 32 -7.36 -6.49 12.79
CA VAL A 32 -6.25 -5.85 12.07
C VAL A 32 -5.90 -4.52 12.73
N ALA A 33 -4.61 -4.27 12.94
CA ALA A 33 -4.10 -2.95 13.31
C ALA A 33 -3.26 -2.38 12.17
N ILE A 34 -3.35 -1.07 11.93
CA ILE A 34 -2.47 -0.35 11.00
C ILE A 34 -1.81 0.81 11.74
N ILE A 35 -0.50 0.94 11.58
CA ILE A 35 0.33 1.94 12.26
C ILE A 35 0.95 2.84 11.21
N ASP A 36 0.79 4.16 11.36
CA ASP A 36 1.42 5.13 10.48
C ASP A 36 1.79 6.42 11.23
N PRO A 37 2.94 7.06 10.93
CA PRO A 37 3.31 8.33 11.53
C PRO A 37 2.49 9.53 11.05
N ALA A 38 1.75 9.41 9.95
CA ALA A 38 0.89 10.47 9.46
C ALA A 38 -0.38 10.59 10.31
N SER A 39 -0.93 11.81 10.39
CA SER A 39 -2.25 12.02 10.97
C SER A 39 -3.34 11.46 10.06
N GLU A 40 -4.50 11.17 10.64
CA GLU A 40 -5.69 10.74 9.89
C GLU A 40 -6.03 11.72 8.76
N GLN A 41 -5.96 13.02 9.04
CA GLN A 41 -6.19 14.06 8.04
C GLN A 41 -5.22 13.97 6.86
N THR A 42 -3.95 13.65 7.11
CA THR A 42 -2.93 13.49 6.05
C THR A 42 -3.14 12.20 5.27
N LEU A 43 -3.60 11.13 5.92
CA LEU A 43 -3.92 9.87 5.24
C LEU A 43 -5.15 10.02 4.36
N LYS A 44 -6.16 10.75 4.82
CA LYS A 44 -7.40 11.04 4.08
C LYS A 44 -7.17 11.98 2.90
N ASN A 45 -6.32 12.99 3.08
CA ASN A 45 -6.00 13.99 2.06
C ASN A 45 -4.48 14.09 1.89
N PRO A 46 -3.86 13.06 1.29
CA PRO A 46 -2.42 13.05 1.10
C PRO A 46 -2.01 14.16 0.14
N PRO A 47 -0.95 14.93 0.46
CA PRO A 47 -0.46 15.95 -0.45
C PRO A 47 0.08 15.31 -1.73
N PRO A 48 0.00 16.01 -2.88
CA PRO A 48 0.68 15.60 -4.10
C PRO A 48 2.19 15.49 -3.85
N ASP A 49 2.79 14.41 -4.29
CA ASP A 49 4.22 14.14 -4.15
C ASP A 49 4.97 14.10 -5.50
N GLY A 50 4.28 14.46 -6.59
CA GLY A 50 4.81 14.52 -7.94
C GLY A 50 5.11 13.16 -8.58
N ARG A 51 4.69 12.07 -7.96
CA ARG A 51 4.89 10.72 -8.52
C ARG A 51 3.67 10.25 -9.29
N GLU A 52 3.90 9.86 -10.54
CA GLU A 52 2.94 9.14 -11.35
C GLU A 52 3.28 7.65 -11.31
N ILE A 53 2.28 6.82 -11.03
CA ILE A 53 2.45 5.38 -10.90
C ILE A 53 1.86 4.69 -12.13
N ALA A 54 2.71 3.94 -12.81
CA ALA A 54 2.29 3.08 -13.90
C ALA A 54 1.65 1.80 -13.34
N LEU A 55 0.38 1.61 -13.62
CA LEU A 55 -0.40 0.47 -13.19
C LEU A 55 -0.63 -0.49 -14.35
N THR A 56 -0.44 -1.77 -14.09
CA THR A 56 -0.80 -2.84 -15.03
C THR A 56 -2.31 -3.04 -15.09
N HIS A 57 -2.79 -3.75 -16.10
CA HIS A 57 -4.21 -4.19 -16.15
C HIS A 57 -4.62 -5.00 -14.91
N TYR A 58 -3.70 -5.81 -14.38
CA TYR A 58 -3.97 -6.57 -13.16
C TYR A 58 -4.10 -5.67 -11.93
N SER A 59 -3.24 -4.67 -11.80
CA SER A 59 -3.35 -3.69 -10.72
C SER A 59 -4.68 -2.93 -10.78
N LYS A 60 -5.15 -2.58 -12.00
CA LYS A 60 -6.48 -1.99 -12.19
C LYS A 60 -7.59 -2.92 -11.71
N GLU A 61 -7.57 -4.20 -12.13
CA GLU A 61 -8.56 -5.21 -11.71
C GLU A 61 -8.61 -5.31 -10.17
N LEU A 62 -7.46 -5.39 -9.50
CA LEU A 62 -7.39 -5.43 -8.04
C LEU A 62 -7.96 -4.17 -7.38
N LEU A 63 -7.64 -2.97 -7.92
CA LEU A 63 -8.20 -1.72 -7.41
C LEU A 63 -9.71 -1.66 -7.63
N GLN A 64 -10.23 -2.20 -8.73
CA GLN A 64 -11.67 -2.32 -8.98
C GLN A 64 -12.35 -3.26 -7.98
N GLU A 65 -11.77 -4.44 -7.74
CA GLU A 65 -12.28 -5.40 -6.74
C GLU A 65 -12.31 -4.80 -5.34
N MET A 66 -11.34 -3.95 -5.00
CA MET A 66 -11.30 -3.22 -3.74
C MET A 66 -12.28 -2.03 -3.68
N GLY A 67 -12.86 -1.60 -4.80
CA GLY A 67 -13.68 -0.40 -4.94
C GLY A 67 -12.87 0.90 -5.03
N ALA A 68 -11.54 0.81 -5.04
CA ALA A 68 -10.66 1.98 -5.04
C ALA A 68 -10.52 2.63 -6.42
N TRP A 69 -10.64 1.86 -7.51
CA TRP A 69 -10.54 2.39 -8.87
C TRP A 69 -11.59 3.45 -9.17
N ASP A 70 -12.84 3.19 -8.81
CA ASP A 70 -13.97 4.08 -9.08
C ASP A 70 -13.98 5.33 -8.19
N ALA A 71 -13.15 5.33 -7.14
CA ALA A 71 -12.92 6.49 -6.27
C ALA A 71 -11.84 7.45 -6.81
N VAL A 72 -11.07 7.06 -7.84
CA VAL A 72 -10.14 7.96 -8.53
C VAL A 72 -10.95 8.85 -9.48
N PRO A 73 -10.76 10.19 -9.48
CA PRO A 73 -11.43 11.06 -10.44
C PRO A 73 -11.11 10.63 -11.89
N GLU A 74 -12.12 10.56 -12.75
CA GLU A 74 -11.97 10.06 -14.13
C GLU A 74 -10.92 10.86 -14.93
N GLY A 75 -10.83 12.17 -14.72
CA GLY A 75 -9.83 13.04 -15.36
C GLY A 75 -8.39 12.82 -14.89
N GLU A 76 -8.17 12.02 -13.85
CA GLU A 76 -6.87 11.73 -13.26
C GLU A 76 -6.34 10.32 -13.61
N ILE A 77 -7.05 9.62 -14.50
CA ILE A 77 -6.65 8.31 -15.03
C ILE A 77 -6.16 8.50 -16.47
N PHE A 78 -4.86 8.33 -16.68
CA PHE A 78 -4.24 8.49 -17.99
C PHE A 78 -3.87 7.13 -18.59
N PHE A 79 -4.03 7.02 -19.93
CA PHE A 79 -3.70 5.78 -20.64
C PHE A 79 -2.23 5.76 -21.07
N LEU A 80 -1.50 4.74 -20.64
CA LEU A 80 -0.14 4.47 -21.09
C LEU A 80 -0.21 3.62 -22.36
N ARG A 81 -0.05 4.25 -23.55
CA ARG A 81 -0.16 3.54 -24.84
C ARG A 81 1.17 2.99 -25.35
N SER A 82 2.26 3.61 -24.95
CA SER A 82 3.60 3.12 -25.28
C SER A 82 4.59 3.54 -24.20
N ALA A 83 5.67 2.79 -24.05
CA ALA A 83 6.78 3.13 -23.20
C ALA A 83 8.10 2.88 -23.93
N LYS A 84 9.13 3.66 -23.59
CA LYS A 84 10.46 3.56 -24.19
C LYS A 84 11.49 3.60 -23.09
N VAL A 85 12.38 2.63 -23.09
CA VAL A 85 13.56 2.62 -22.21
C VAL A 85 14.78 2.97 -23.06
N VAL A 86 15.51 3.97 -22.63
CA VAL A 86 16.73 4.43 -23.26
C VAL A 86 17.89 4.32 -22.26
N ASP A 87 19.04 3.89 -22.75
CA ASP A 87 20.31 4.01 -22.04
C ASP A 87 21.00 5.29 -22.54
N GLY A 88 21.20 6.28 -21.67
CA GLY A 88 21.70 7.60 -22.04
C GLY A 88 23.08 7.62 -22.70
N THR A 89 23.82 6.52 -22.67
CA THR A 89 25.15 6.35 -23.28
C THR A 89 25.15 5.47 -24.51
N SER A 90 24.05 4.82 -24.83
CA SER A 90 23.89 3.87 -25.93
C SER A 90 22.81 4.35 -26.92
N PRO A 91 22.97 4.09 -28.23
CA PRO A 91 21.89 4.28 -29.18
C PRO A 91 20.79 3.23 -29.10
N PHE A 92 20.91 2.26 -28.16
CA PHE A 92 19.93 1.20 -27.99
C PHE A 92 18.66 1.76 -27.31
N GLU A 93 17.52 1.43 -27.89
CA GLU A 93 16.21 1.80 -27.39
C GLU A 93 15.34 0.53 -27.31
N LEU A 94 14.69 0.33 -26.15
CA LEU A 94 13.71 -0.72 -25.99
C LEU A 94 12.31 -0.10 -25.99
N HIS A 95 11.51 -0.47 -26.98
CA HIS A 95 10.14 0.00 -27.13
C HIS A 95 9.16 -1.03 -26.63
N PHE A 96 8.15 -0.56 -25.90
CA PHE A 96 6.98 -1.34 -25.49
C PHE A 96 5.75 -0.67 -26.09
N GLU A 97 5.04 -1.40 -26.90
CA GLU A 97 3.78 -0.94 -27.48
C GLU A 97 2.59 -1.63 -26.84
N THR A 98 1.40 -1.07 -27.05
CA THR A 98 0.17 -1.69 -26.55
C THR A 98 0.04 -3.11 -27.12
N PRO A 99 -0.10 -4.14 -26.28
CA PRO A 99 -0.28 -5.50 -26.74
C PRO A 99 -1.71 -5.69 -27.29
N ASP A 100 -1.90 -6.62 -28.23
CA ASP A 100 -3.25 -6.97 -28.73
C ASP A 100 -4.17 -7.46 -27.61
N LYS A 101 -3.61 -8.11 -26.60
CA LYS A 101 -4.35 -8.67 -25.46
C LYS A 101 -3.59 -8.49 -24.17
N ALA A 102 -4.32 -8.16 -23.11
CA ALA A 102 -3.87 -8.20 -21.73
C ALA A 102 -4.76 -9.15 -20.93
N ARG A 103 -4.16 -10.14 -20.24
CA ARG A 103 -4.89 -11.16 -19.46
C ARG A 103 -6.00 -11.88 -20.25
N GLY A 104 -5.74 -12.15 -21.54
CA GLY A 104 -6.68 -12.86 -22.43
C GLY A 104 -7.82 -12.00 -23.00
N LYS A 105 -7.91 -10.71 -22.64
CA LYS A 105 -8.88 -9.75 -23.17
C LYS A 105 -8.21 -8.79 -24.16
N PRO A 106 -8.92 -8.27 -25.18
CA PRO A 106 -8.39 -7.20 -26.03
C PRO A 106 -7.89 -6.03 -25.17
N ALA A 107 -6.74 -5.47 -25.54
CA ALA A 107 -6.16 -4.32 -24.85
C ALA A 107 -5.98 -3.16 -25.84
N ASP A 108 -6.26 -1.95 -25.39
CA ASP A 108 -6.11 -0.68 -26.10
C ASP A 108 -5.04 0.22 -25.46
N THR A 109 -4.39 -0.30 -24.40
CA THR A 109 -3.38 0.38 -23.63
C THR A 109 -2.35 -0.60 -23.05
N LEU A 110 -1.13 -0.14 -22.85
CA LEU A 110 -0.08 -0.86 -22.15
C LEU A 110 -0.38 -0.93 -20.64
N GLY A 111 -1.06 0.09 -20.12
CA GLY A 111 -1.42 0.23 -18.71
C GLY A 111 -2.00 1.62 -18.44
N TYR A 112 -1.96 2.02 -17.18
CA TYR A 112 -2.57 3.26 -16.70
C TYR A 112 -1.56 4.05 -15.88
N LEU A 113 -1.64 5.39 -15.94
CA LEU A 113 -0.88 6.29 -15.07
C LEU A 113 -1.86 6.99 -14.15
N ILE A 114 -1.59 6.94 -12.86
CA ILE A 114 -2.37 7.65 -11.83
C ILE A 114 -1.38 8.24 -10.83
N SER A 115 -1.62 9.47 -10.39
CA SER A 115 -0.77 10.09 -9.38
C SER A 115 -0.85 9.32 -8.05
N ASN A 116 0.29 9.21 -7.37
CA ASN A 116 0.39 8.44 -6.13
C ASN A 116 -0.58 8.93 -5.04
N HIS A 117 -0.83 10.23 -4.96
CA HIS A 117 -1.75 10.77 -3.96
C HIS A 117 -3.20 10.35 -4.22
N HIS A 118 -3.65 10.26 -5.48
CA HIS A 118 -4.98 9.75 -5.84
C HIS A 118 -5.12 8.26 -5.51
N ILE A 119 -4.08 7.45 -5.77
CA ILE A 119 -4.08 6.04 -5.36
C ILE A 119 -4.20 5.92 -3.83
N ARG A 120 -3.41 6.70 -3.08
CA ARG A 120 -3.47 6.71 -1.62
C ARG A 120 -4.84 7.12 -1.11
N GLN A 121 -5.40 8.19 -1.64
CA GLN A 121 -6.71 8.71 -1.25
C GLN A 121 -7.83 7.73 -1.57
N SER A 122 -7.82 7.14 -2.77
CA SER A 122 -8.85 6.20 -3.20
C SER A 122 -8.84 4.91 -2.39
N VAL A 123 -7.67 4.35 -2.08
CA VAL A 123 -7.57 3.15 -1.23
C VAL A 123 -7.92 3.47 0.22
N TYR A 124 -7.49 4.63 0.76
CA TYR A 124 -7.86 5.06 2.11
C TYR A 124 -9.38 5.14 2.29
N SER A 125 -10.11 5.72 1.33
CA SER A 125 -11.57 5.83 1.38
C SER A 125 -12.29 4.47 1.49
N GLN A 126 -11.65 3.38 1.07
CA GLN A 126 -12.22 2.02 1.15
C GLN A 126 -12.00 1.36 2.52
N VAL A 127 -11.13 1.89 3.35
CA VAL A 127 -10.77 1.31 4.66
C VAL A 127 -11.05 2.25 5.83
N GLU A 128 -11.37 3.51 5.58
CA GLU A 128 -11.59 4.54 6.62
C GLU A 128 -12.56 4.06 7.72
N HIS A 129 -13.62 3.38 7.32
CA HIS A 129 -14.66 2.88 8.23
C HIS A 129 -14.71 1.34 8.32
N GLN A 130 -13.60 0.66 8.01
CA GLN A 130 -13.53 -0.79 8.05
C GLN A 130 -13.62 -1.31 9.49
N ALA A 131 -14.66 -2.10 9.79
CA ALA A 131 -15.05 -2.46 11.15
C ALA A 131 -13.99 -3.28 11.92
N ASN A 132 -13.20 -4.09 11.22
CA ASN A 132 -12.17 -4.93 11.83
C ASN A 132 -10.77 -4.30 11.82
N LEU A 133 -10.65 -2.99 11.47
CA LEU A 133 -9.39 -2.26 11.39
C LEU A 133 -9.28 -1.25 12.54
N THR A 134 -8.20 -1.34 13.31
CA THR A 134 -7.83 -0.36 14.34
C THR A 134 -6.68 0.51 13.83
N TRP A 135 -6.85 1.83 13.91
CA TRP A 135 -5.87 2.81 13.47
C TRP A 135 -4.97 3.28 14.61
N PHE A 136 -3.67 3.28 14.35
CA PHE A 136 -2.63 3.91 15.18
C PHE A 136 -1.94 4.99 14.34
N THR A 137 -2.62 6.11 14.17
CA THR A 137 -2.10 7.30 13.46
C THR A 137 -1.19 8.11 14.38
N GLU A 138 -0.31 8.94 13.79
CA GLU A 138 0.68 9.76 14.53
C GLU A 138 1.58 8.92 15.43
N GLN A 139 1.75 7.62 15.11
CA GLN A 139 2.58 6.68 15.85
C GLN A 139 3.71 6.14 14.98
N LYS A 140 4.89 6.04 15.57
CA LYS A 140 6.04 5.39 14.95
C LYS A 140 6.34 4.09 15.68
N VAL A 141 6.79 3.11 14.92
CA VAL A 141 7.34 1.88 15.49
C VAL A 141 8.73 2.16 16.04
N GLN A 142 8.92 1.91 17.32
CA GLN A 142 10.21 1.99 17.98
C GLN A 142 10.99 0.68 17.81
N THR A 143 10.33 -0.45 18.10
CA THR A 143 10.93 -1.78 17.92
C THR A 143 9.91 -2.77 17.38
N VAL A 144 10.39 -3.73 16.61
CA VAL A 144 9.65 -4.90 16.16
C VAL A 144 10.45 -6.15 16.49
N GLY A 145 9.76 -7.21 16.87
CA GLY A 145 10.38 -8.51 17.13
C GLY A 145 9.38 -9.63 16.98
N ALA A 146 9.89 -10.85 16.85
CA ALA A 146 9.08 -12.04 16.72
C ALA A 146 9.67 -13.19 17.54
N THR A 147 8.81 -14.02 18.08
CA THR A 147 9.10 -15.34 18.62
C THR A 147 8.37 -16.38 17.78
N PRO A 148 8.59 -17.68 17.98
CA PRO A 148 7.80 -18.71 17.29
C PRO A 148 6.28 -18.61 17.53
N GLU A 149 5.87 -18.06 18.66
CA GLU A 149 4.46 -18.00 19.08
C GLU A 149 3.77 -16.74 18.65
N GLN A 150 4.49 -15.60 18.62
CA GLN A 150 3.88 -14.29 18.28
C GLN A 150 4.92 -13.26 17.88
N ALA A 151 4.47 -12.26 17.15
CA ALA A 151 5.22 -11.03 16.89
C ALA A 151 4.76 -9.90 17.83
N HIS A 152 5.63 -8.91 18.05
CA HIS A 152 5.32 -7.74 18.83
C HIS A 152 5.87 -6.47 18.21
N VAL A 153 5.18 -5.38 18.44
CA VAL A 153 5.56 -4.03 18.01
C VAL A 153 5.48 -3.13 19.25
N VAL A 154 6.51 -2.32 19.47
CA VAL A 154 6.50 -1.26 20.47
C VAL A 154 6.45 0.08 19.76
N LEU A 155 5.47 0.89 20.11
CA LEU A 155 5.30 2.24 19.57
C LEU A 155 6.19 3.24 20.32
N THR A 156 6.47 4.39 19.72
CA THR A 156 7.21 5.48 20.38
C THR A 156 6.51 6.04 21.62
N SER A 157 5.20 5.83 21.75
CA SER A 157 4.42 6.11 22.96
C SER A 157 4.74 5.17 24.14
N GLY A 158 5.47 4.07 23.90
CA GLY A 158 5.71 2.99 24.84
C GLY A 158 4.63 1.91 24.82
N GLU A 159 3.57 2.07 24.04
CA GLU A 159 2.51 1.06 23.91
C GLU A 159 3.05 -0.17 23.18
N LYS A 160 2.74 -1.36 23.70
CA LYS A 160 3.13 -2.64 23.13
C LYS A 160 1.92 -3.34 22.52
N LEU A 161 2.02 -3.66 21.25
CA LEU A 161 1.04 -4.44 20.49
C LEU A 161 1.61 -5.83 20.17
N THR A 162 0.75 -6.84 20.13
CA THR A 162 1.12 -8.21 19.76
C THR A 162 0.22 -8.72 18.63
N ALA A 163 0.75 -9.60 17.78
CA ALA A 163 -0.01 -10.22 16.71
C ALA A 163 0.56 -11.59 16.31
N ALA A 164 -0.26 -12.38 15.61
CA ALA A 164 0.21 -13.59 14.94
C ALA A 164 1.11 -13.23 13.74
N LEU A 165 0.83 -12.12 13.05
CA LEU A 165 1.59 -11.66 11.89
C LEU A 165 1.83 -10.14 11.96
N VAL A 166 3.07 -9.73 11.69
CA VAL A 166 3.44 -8.33 11.42
C VAL A 166 3.88 -8.18 9.98
N VAL A 167 3.30 -7.22 9.27
CA VAL A 167 3.61 -6.93 7.86
C VAL A 167 4.27 -5.56 7.75
N ALA A 168 5.49 -5.52 7.25
CA ALA A 168 6.21 -4.28 6.94
C ALA A 168 5.76 -3.74 5.57
N ALA A 169 5.03 -2.63 5.59
CA ALA A 169 4.62 -1.85 4.42
C ALA A 169 5.13 -0.40 4.49
N ASP A 170 6.24 -0.18 5.21
CA ASP A 170 6.83 1.10 5.59
C ASP A 170 7.84 1.65 4.58
N SER A 171 7.69 1.28 3.30
CA SER A 171 8.43 1.74 2.12
C SER A 171 9.80 1.10 1.86
N ARG A 172 10.46 1.55 0.78
CA ARG A 172 11.78 1.04 0.34
C ARG A 172 12.90 1.23 1.37
N PHE A 173 12.77 2.19 2.27
CA PHE A 173 13.74 2.45 3.36
C PHE A 173 13.30 1.83 4.68
N SER A 174 12.46 0.80 4.62
CA SER A 174 11.85 0.11 5.75
C SER A 174 12.77 -0.02 6.96
N THR A 175 12.42 0.65 8.05
CA THR A 175 13.10 0.51 9.34
C THR A 175 12.73 -0.83 9.98
N THR A 176 11.52 -1.33 9.73
CA THR A 176 11.06 -2.65 10.18
C THR A 176 11.94 -3.75 9.61
N ARG A 177 12.19 -3.73 8.30
CA ARG A 177 13.08 -4.67 7.63
C ARG A 177 14.49 -4.66 8.21
N GLN A 178 15.04 -3.45 8.47
CA GLN A 178 16.38 -3.29 9.05
C GLN A 178 16.45 -3.86 10.47
N GLN A 179 15.44 -3.59 11.31
CA GLN A 179 15.36 -4.14 12.67
C GLN A 179 15.28 -5.67 12.69
N MET A 180 14.66 -6.27 11.67
CA MET A 180 14.57 -7.73 11.51
C MET A 180 15.83 -8.34 10.88
N GLY A 181 16.86 -7.54 10.59
CA GLY A 181 18.13 -8.02 10.02
C GLY A 181 18.01 -8.54 8.59
N ILE A 182 16.96 -8.14 7.85
CA ILE A 182 16.77 -8.55 6.45
C ILE A 182 17.61 -7.62 5.56
N PRO A 183 18.67 -8.14 4.89
CA PRO A 183 19.55 -7.32 4.06
C PRO A 183 18.84 -6.82 2.81
N VAL A 184 19.47 -5.84 2.15
CA VAL A 184 19.15 -5.39 0.77
C VAL A 184 20.40 -5.60 -0.05
N ASP A 185 20.23 -6.17 -1.19
CA ASP A 185 21.26 -6.24 -2.24
C ASP A 185 21.23 -4.96 -3.08
#